data_1a0634b5551e480a878c50742a83d3a5
#
_entry.id   1a0634b5551e480a878c50742a83d3a5
#
_cell.length_a   1.000
_cell.length_b   1.000
_cell.length_c   1.000
_cell.angle_alpha   90.00
_cell.angle_beta   90.00
_cell.angle_gamma   90.00
#
_symmetry.space_group_name_H-M   'P 1'
#
loop_
_entity.id
_entity.type
_entity.pdbx_description
1 polymer ?
#
loop_
_entity_poly.entity_id
_entity_poly.type
_entity_poly.pdbx_seq_one_letter_code
_entity_poly.pdbx_strand_id
1 'polypeptide(L)'
;CRRNKPGITAIGRLTYNHNSHCFYNARREQLHLTPLQQQLMEMFVSHPDHQLAIHEICAALWPKKDDPRDTLYTLIRRLKPIVEKDTNLKIISEKGRSYRLEETRP
;
A
#
# COMPACT_ATOMS: atom_id res chain seq x y z
N CYS A 1 -5.31 10.09 -23.82
CA CYS A 1 -5.02 10.16 -23.52
C CYS A 1 -4.56 10.32 -23.28
N ARG A 2 -4.41 10.32 -23.34
CA ARG A 2 -3.98 10.52 -23.04
C ARG A 2 -3.42 10.72 -22.48
N ARG A 3 -3.20 11.13 -22.43
CA ARG A 3 -2.56 11.36 -21.87
C ARG A 3 -2.20 11.28 -20.57
N ASN A 4 -2.45 10.61 -20.19
CA ASN A 4 -2.08 10.28 -18.84
C ASN A 4 -0.62 10.51 -18.67
N LYS A 5 -0.23 11.14 -17.60
CA LYS A 5 1.18 11.21 -17.30
C LYS A 5 1.64 9.82 -16.94
N PRO A 6 2.50 9.20 -17.75
CA PRO A 6 3.03 7.89 -17.40
C PRO A 6 3.79 8.00 -16.09
N GLY A 7 3.59 7.05 -15.20
CA GLY A 7 4.30 7.01 -13.96
C GLY A 7 3.57 7.58 -12.75
N ILE A 8 2.31 7.96 -12.90
CA ILE A 8 1.51 8.40 -11.75
C ILE A 8 0.25 7.57 -11.66
N THR A 9 0.03 6.98 -10.50
CA THR A 9 -1.17 6.19 -10.23
C THR A 9 -1.89 6.79 -9.03
N ALA A 10 -3.19 6.98 -9.16
CA ALA A 10 -4.01 7.49 -8.06
C ALA A 10 -4.94 6.39 -7.57
N ILE A 11 -5.02 6.24 -6.26
CA ILE A 11 -5.96 5.34 -5.61
C ILE A 11 -6.72 6.18 -4.60
N GLY A 12 -8.00 6.48 -4.90
CA GLY A 12 -8.73 7.42 -4.08
C GLY A 12 -8.00 8.76 -4.05
N ARG A 13 -7.65 9.20 -2.87
CA ARG A 13 -6.91 10.45 -2.70
C ARG A 13 -5.41 10.25 -2.56
N LEU A 14 -4.98 9.00 -2.59
CA LEU A 14 -3.55 8.68 -2.53
C LEU A 14 -2.98 8.68 -3.95
N THR A 15 -1.80 9.28 -4.09
CA THR A 15 -1.12 9.33 -5.39
C THR A 15 0.25 8.70 -5.26
N TYR A 16 0.63 7.88 -6.24
CA TYR A 16 1.94 7.26 -6.28
C TYR A 16 2.67 7.69 -7.54
N ASN A 17 3.87 8.21 -7.37
CA ASN A 17 4.72 8.61 -8.50
C ASN A 17 5.74 7.51 -8.74
N HIS A 18 5.62 6.82 -9.88
CA HIS A 18 6.51 5.71 -10.23
C HIS A 18 7.94 6.17 -10.53
N ASN A 19 8.11 7.40 -10.97
CA ASN A 19 9.44 7.91 -11.29
C ASN A 19 10.27 8.17 -10.04
N SER A 20 9.65 8.74 -9.01
CA SER A 20 10.36 9.05 -7.77
C SER A 20 10.11 8.00 -6.69
N HIS A 21 9.19 7.06 -6.93
CA HIS A 21 8.81 6.03 -5.97
C HIS A 21 8.29 6.64 -4.68
N CYS A 22 7.53 7.72 -4.79
CA CYS A 22 6.99 8.44 -3.64
C CYS A 22 5.48 8.39 -3.63
N PHE A 23 4.93 8.33 -2.42
CA PHE A 23 3.50 8.39 -2.22
C PHE A 23 3.12 9.75 -1.64
N TYR A 24 1.99 10.28 -2.09
CA TYR A 24 1.49 11.57 -1.64
C TYR A 24 0.05 11.42 -1.15
N ASN A 25 -0.28 12.13 -0.09
CA ASN A 25 -1.64 12.09 0.46
C ASN A 25 -2.54 13.10 -0.27
N ALA A 26 -3.76 13.29 0.27
CA ALA A 26 -4.73 14.20 -0.33
C ALA A 26 -4.24 15.65 -0.36
N ARG A 27 -3.33 15.99 0.53
CA ARG A 27 -2.76 17.33 0.58
C ARG A 27 -1.52 17.49 -0.27
N ARG A 28 -1.17 16.45 -1.03
CA ARG A 28 0.03 16.41 -1.86
C ARG A 28 1.32 16.43 -1.05
N GLU A 29 1.22 16.00 0.20
CA GLU A 29 2.40 15.86 1.04
C GLU A 29 2.98 14.47 0.87
N GLN A 30 4.30 14.39 0.81
CA GLN A 30 4.98 13.10 0.66
C GLN A 30 4.87 12.30 1.94
N LEU A 31 4.48 11.05 1.79
CA LEU A 31 4.41 10.13 2.92
C LEU A 31 5.81 9.57 3.22
N HIS A 32 6.16 9.55 4.50
CA HIS A 32 7.44 9.02 4.93
C HIS A 32 7.26 7.57 5.32
N LEU A 33 7.67 6.68 4.42
CA LEU A 33 7.49 5.23 4.61
C LEU A 33 8.85 4.58 4.80
N THR A 34 8.88 3.55 5.66
CA THR A 34 10.07 2.71 5.76
C THR A 34 10.21 1.90 4.46
N PRO A 35 11.41 1.35 4.17
CA PRO A 35 11.58 0.56 2.95
C PRO A 35 10.57 -0.57 2.80
N LEU A 36 10.23 -1.25 3.88
CA LEU A 36 9.24 -2.33 3.82
C LEU A 36 7.84 -1.79 3.56
N GLN A 37 7.47 -0.69 4.21
CA GLN A 37 6.17 -0.07 3.97
C GLN A 37 6.06 0.41 2.53
N GLN A 38 7.12 1.01 2.03
CA GLN A 38 7.17 1.48 0.65
C GLN A 38 6.96 0.32 -0.32
N GLN A 39 7.67 -0.79 -0.10
CA GLN A 39 7.57 -1.94 -0.96
C GLN A 39 6.16 -2.54 -0.93
N LEU A 40 5.56 -2.61 0.25
CA LEU A 40 4.20 -3.13 0.39
C LEU A 40 3.20 -2.26 -0.35
N MET A 41 3.31 -0.94 -0.21
CA MET A 41 2.41 -0.03 -0.91
C MET A 41 2.57 -0.13 -2.42
N GLU A 42 3.81 -0.30 -2.90
CA GLU A 42 4.03 -0.48 -4.34
C GLU A 42 3.37 -1.75 -4.85
N MET A 43 3.36 -2.81 -4.04
CA MET A 43 2.68 -4.04 -4.41
C MET A 43 1.16 -3.81 -4.52
N PHE A 44 0.58 -3.09 -3.56
CA PHE A 44 -0.84 -2.77 -3.63
C PHE A 44 -1.19 -1.99 -4.90
N VAL A 45 -0.36 -1.01 -5.24
CA VAL A 45 -0.61 -0.18 -6.42
C VAL A 45 -0.50 -1.00 -7.69
N SER A 46 0.41 -1.98 -7.72
CA SER A 46 0.66 -2.79 -8.91
C SER A 46 -0.46 -3.78 -9.20
N HIS A 47 -1.25 -4.15 -8.19
CA HIS A 47 -2.35 -5.10 -8.40
C HIS A 47 -3.60 -4.36 -8.83
N PRO A 48 -4.30 -4.85 -9.87
CA PRO A 48 -5.49 -4.16 -10.38
C PRO A 48 -6.63 -4.09 -9.38
N ASP A 49 -6.75 -5.05 -8.48
CA ASP A 49 -7.79 -5.05 -7.46
C ASP A 49 -7.28 -4.53 -6.12
N HIS A 50 -6.02 -4.12 -6.05
CA HIS A 50 -5.38 -3.61 -4.84
C HIS A 50 -5.50 -4.56 -3.66
N GLN A 51 -5.46 -5.85 -3.95
CA GLN A 51 -5.56 -6.92 -2.96
C GLN A 51 -4.33 -7.80 -3.04
N LEU A 52 -3.75 -8.12 -1.89
CA LEU A 52 -2.55 -8.95 -1.82
C LEU A 52 -2.78 -10.09 -0.84
N ALA A 53 -2.42 -11.29 -1.26
CA ALA A 53 -2.45 -12.43 -0.35
C ALA A 53 -1.29 -12.33 0.63
N ILE A 54 -1.53 -12.79 1.86
CA ILE A 54 -0.50 -12.71 2.90
C ILE A 54 0.76 -13.45 2.47
N HIS A 55 0.61 -14.62 1.86
CA HIS A 55 1.78 -15.39 1.42
C HIS A 55 2.56 -14.67 0.31
N GLU A 56 1.87 -13.92 -0.54
CA GLU A 56 2.54 -13.12 -1.56
C GLU A 56 3.38 -12.02 -0.93
N ILE A 57 2.80 -11.34 0.06
CA ILE A 57 3.51 -10.26 0.75
C ILE A 57 4.72 -10.81 1.47
N CYS A 58 4.52 -11.91 2.21
CA CYS A 58 5.62 -12.50 2.97
C CYS A 58 6.73 -12.99 2.06
N ALA A 59 6.37 -13.59 0.93
CA ALA A 59 7.37 -14.08 -0.02
C ALA A 59 8.15 -12.94 -0.66
N ALA A 60 7.51 -11.78 -0.85
CA ALA A 60 8.17 -10.64 -1.46
C ALA A 60 9.04 -9.87 -0.48
N LEU A 61 8.55 -9.67 0.75
CA LEU A 61 9.23 -8.84 1.73
C LEU A 61 10.24 -9.63 2.56
N TRP A 62 9.90 -10.86 2.90
CA TRP A 62 10.74 -11.70 3.76
C TRP A 62 10.87 -13.12 3.18
N PRO A 63 11.52 -13.28 2.03
CA PRO A 63 11.58 -14.60 1.37
C PRO A 63 12.35 -15.64 2.17
N LYS A 64 13.20 -15.22 3.09
CA LYS A 64 14.02 -16.14 3.87
C LYS A 64 13.55 -16.32 5.29
N LYS A 65 12.45 -15.68 5.65
CA LYS A 65 11.93 -15.77 7.01
C LYS A 65 10.90 -16.88 7.09
N ASP A 66 11.00 -17.71 8.14
CA ASP A 66 10.12 -18.87 8.27
C ASP A 66 8.66 -18.50 8.50
N ASP A 67 8.41 -17.57 9.41
CA ASP A 67 7.03 -17.18 9.70
C ASP A 67 6.97 -15.69 9.95
N PRO A 68 6.82 -14.90 8.88
CA PRO A 68 6.81 -13.45 9.00
C PRO A 68 5.45 -12.84 9.31
N ARG A 69 4.46 -13.64 9.66
CA ARG A 69 3.10 -13.13 9.86
C ARG A 69 3.03 -12.07 10.95
N ASP A 70 3.70 -12.30 12.07
CA ASP A 70 3.71 -11.31 13.14
C ASP A 70 4.40 -10.03 12.71
N THR A 71 5.47 -10.18 11.93
CA THR A 71 6.18 -9.04 11.39
C THR A 71 5.29 -8.25 10.43
N LEU A 72 4.56 -8.97 9.57
CA LEU A 72 3.62 -8.34 8.65
C LEU A 72 2.51 -7.63 9.42
N TYR A 73 1.96 -8.26 10.43
CA TYR A 73 0.90 -7.67 11.22
C TYR A 73 1.35 -6.34 11.85
N THR A 74 2.57 -6.33 12.40
CA THR A 74 3.13 -5.11 12.96
C THR A 74 3.33 -4.04 11.89
N LEU A 75 3.81 -4.46 10.72
CA LEU A 75 4.01 -3.54 9.60
C LEU A 75 2.69 -2.90 9.18
N ILE A 76 1.64 -3.69 9.06
CA ILE A 76 0.32 -3.19 8.68
C ILE A 76 -0.22 -2.24 9.74
N ARG A 77 -0.06 -2.58 11.02
CA ARG A 77 -0.54 -1.72 12.11
C ARG A 77 0.12 -0.35 12.07
N ARG A 78 1.40 -0.31 11.73
CA ARG A 78 2.12 0.95 11.64
C ARG A 78 1.80 1.71 10.37
N LEU A 79 1.48 0.98 9.32
CA LEU A 79 1.17 1.58 8.03
C LEU A 79 -0.24 2.18 7.99
N LYS A 80 -1.19 1.54 8.66
CA LYS A 80 -2.58 1.99 8.63
C LYS A 80 -2.75 3.48 8.94
N PRO A 81 -2.24 4.00 10.06
CA PRO A 81 -2.45 5.43 10.36
C PRO A 81 -1.79 6.35 9.36
N ILE A 82 -0.70 5.89 8.72
CA ILE A 82 -0.03 6.70 7.71
C ILE A 82 -0.88 6.78 6.44
N VAL A 83 -1.42 5.64 6.01
CA VAL A 83 -2.20 5.56 4.77
C VAL A 83 -3.59 6.14 4.97
N GLU A 84 -4.22 5.86 6.11
CA GLU A 84 -5.61 6.28 6.35
C GLU A 84 -5.74 7.75 6.71
N LYS A 85 -4.64 8.34 7.19
CA LYS A 85 -4.66 9.76 7.52
C LYS A 85 -4.63 10.59 6.25
N ASP A 86 -5.53 11.55 6.16
CA ASP A 86 -5.61 12.49 5.03
C ASP A 86 -5.86 11.81 3.69
N THR A 87 -6.25 10.54 3.70
CA THR A 87 -6.73 9.84 2.51
C THR A 87 -8.05 9.18 2.85
N ASN A 88 -8.75 8.71 1.83
CA ASN A 88 -9.98 7.97 2.06
C ASN A 88 -9.78 6.47 1.87
N LEU A 89 -8.55 6.01 2.10
CA LEU A 89 -8.23 4.61 1.94
C LEU A 89 -8.15 3.90 3.28
N LYS A 90 -8.50 2.62 3.27
CA LYS A 90 -8.39 1.74 4.42
C LYS A 90 -7.69 0.46 4.01
N ILE A 91 -6.87 -0.07 4.91
CA ILE A 91 -6.28 -1.39 4.73
C ILE A 91 -7.18 -2.38 5.46
N ILE A 92 -7.75 -3.31 4.72
CA ILE A 92 -8.73 -4.27 5.25
C ILE A 92 -8.14 -5.67 5.19
N SER A 93 -8.25 -6.40 6.30
CA SER A 93 -7.86 -7.79 6.36
C SER A 93 -9.03 -8.66 5.90
N GLU A 94 -8.78 -9.52 4.91
CA GLU A 94 -9.80 -10.40 4.37
C GLU A 94 -9.59 -11.81 4.93
N LYS A 95 -10.39 -12.17 5.94
CA LYS A 95 -10.38 -13.51 6.53
C LYS A 95 -9.01 -14.00 6.97
N GLY A 96 -8.10 -13.07 7.26
CA GLY A 96 -6.75 -13.45 7.65
C GLY A 96 -5.90 -14.07 6.56
N ARG A 97 -6.34 -13.96 5.29
CA ARG A 97 -5.62 -14.51 4.15
C ARG A 97 -5.02 -13.47 3.24
N SER A 98 -5.59 -12.28 3.22
CA SER A 98 -5.13 -11.23 2.34
C SER A 98 -5.43 -9.87 2.94
N TYR A 99 -4.78 -8.86 2.39
CA TYR A 99 -5.04 -7.46 2.73
C TYR A 99 -5.46 -6.73 1.48
N ARG A 100 -6.35 -5.76 1.64
CA ARG A 100 -6.88 -5.01 0.52
C ARG A 100 -6.92 -3.53 0.87
N LEU A 101 -6.60 -2.69 -0.11
CA LEU A 101 -6.85 -1.26 0.00
C LEU A 101 -8.26 -0.99 -0.50
N GLU A 102 -9.04 -0.34 0.35
CA GLU A 102 -10.41 0.00 -0.01
C GLU A 102 -10.61 1.50 0.17
N GLU A 103 -11.28 2.09 -0.79
CA GLU A 103 -11.63 3.50 -0.71
C GLU A 103 -12.89 3.66 0.14
N THR A 104 -12.76 4.44 1.21
CA THR A 104 -13.92 4.71 2.07
C THR A 104 -14.66 5.92 1.54
N ARG A 105 -15.97 5.87 1.64
CA ARG A 105 -16.82 6.98 1.23
C ARG A 105 -17.41 7.62 2.46
N PRO A 106 -17.55 8.94 2.44
CA PRO A 106 -18.20 9.63 3.55
C PRO A 106 -19.65 9.27 3.71
#